data_547ec7c00962835b45eedcaa8eebe92d
#
_entry.id   547ec7c00962835b45eedcaa8eebe92d
#
_cell.length_a   1.000
_cell.length_b   1.000
_cell.length_c   1.000
_cell.angle_alpha   90.00
_cell.angle_beta   90.00
_cell.angle_gamma   90.00
#
_symmetry.space_group_name_H-M   'P 1'
#
loop_
_entity.id
_entity.type
_entity.pdbx_description
1 polymer ?
#
loop_
_entity_poly.entity_id
_entity_poly.type
_entity_poly.pdbx_seq_one_letter_code
_entity_poly.pdbx_strand_id
1 'polypeptide(L)'
;MASDLASPLIACLTNDLIRVTRDWFTGRGFFVPQSGAAPPIETSEVASVSINIDSGQEHGDEHDDVMYPQVLPFILVHAGCVAAIWSGVSWQAVTICAVLYWLRMFAITAGYHRYFSHRAYATSRVFQFILAFLAQSSAQKSVLWWAAKHRHHHLHSDTAQDVHSPRHKGFLYSHLGWIFYRQHDATDLVKVSDLASYPELMWLHKLELLPAFVLAGLCFLIAGW
;
A
#
# COMPACT_ATOMS: atom_id res chain seq x y z
N MET A 1 30.74 -17.06 15.12
CA MET A 1 29.64 -16.44 15.88
C MET A 1 28.58 -15.74 15.03
N ALA A 2 28.78 -15.51 13.74
CA ALA A 2 27.74 -14.90 12.86
C ALA A 2 26.85 -15.94 12.16
N SER A 3 27.23 -17.23 12.15
CA SER A 3 26.48 -18.31 11.48
C SER A 3 25.27 -18.82 12.28
N ASP A 4 25.26 -18.64 13.59
CA ASP A 4 24.23 -19.25 14.46
C ASP A 4 22.96 -18.42 14.60
N LEU A 5 23.00 -17.13 14.24
CA LEU A 5 21.83 -16.23 14.26
C LEU A 5 21.05 -16.22 12.93
N ALA A 6 21.68 -16.60 11.83
CA ALA A 6 21.03 -16.62 10.52
C ALA A 6 20.04 -17.79 10.36
N SER A 7 20.32 -18.92 10.98
CA SER A 7 19.52 -20.15 10.86
C SER A 7 18.07 -20.01 11.39
N PRO A 8 17.83 -19.50 12.61
CA PRO A 8 16.47 -19.35 13.13
C PRO A 8 15.68 -18.26 12.40
N LEU A 9 16.33 -17.21 11.93
CA LEU A 9 15.67 -16.15 11.16
C LEU A 9 15.20 -16.65 9.79
N ILE A 10 16.06 -17.38 9.09
CA ILE A 10 15.73 -17.99 7.78
C ILE A 10 14.61 -19.02 7.96
N ALA A 11 14.65 -19.85 8.98
CA ALA A 11 13.59 -20.82 9.27
C ALA A 11 12.26 -20.13 9.61
N CYS A 12 12.27 -19.03 10.34
CA CYS A 12 11.07 -18.23 10.62
C CYS A 12 10.48 -17.65 9.32
N LEU A 13 11.30 -17.03 8.49
CA LEU A 13 10.88 -16.41 7.24
C LEU A 13 10.35 -17.42 6.23
N THR A 14 11.00 -18.59 6.11
CA THR A 14 10.53 -19.66 5.22
C THR A 14 9.20 -20.25 5.68
N ASN A 15 9.03 -20.48 6.97
CA ASN A 15 7.77 -20.97 7.55
C ASN A 15 6.64 -19.96 7.35
N ASP A 16 6.90 -18.66 7.55
CA ASP A 16 5.92 -17.62 7.31
C ASP A 16 5.55 -17.54 5.82
N LEU A 17 6.52 -17.64 4.91
CA LEU A 17 6.26 -17.64 3.47
C LEU A 17 5.41 -18.84 3.05
N ILE A 18 5.74 -20.05 3.53
CA ILE A 18 4.98 -21.28 3.26
C ILE A 18 3.56 -21.16 3.83
N ARG A 19 3.41 -20.61 5.02
CA ARG A 19 2.11 -20.40 5.65
C ARG A 19 1.25 -19.44 4.85
N VAL A 20 1.79 -18.28 4.48
CA VAL A 20 1.10 -17.27 3.67
C VAL A 20 0.68 -17.83 2.32
N THR A 21 1.58 -18.53 1.63
CA THR A 21 1.27 -19.13 0.32
C THR A 21 0.21 -20.22 0.46
N ARG A 22 0.32 -21.11 1.45
CA ARG A 22 -0.67 -22.16 1.70
C ARG A 22 -2.05 -21.59 1.99
N ASP A 23 -2.15 -20.59 2.87
CA ASP A 23 -3.42 -19.96 3.25
C ASP A 23 -4.01 -19.18 2.07
N TRP A 24 -3.15 -18.66 1.20
CA TRP A 24 -3.55 -18.03 -0.06
C TRP A 24 -4.21 -19.00 -1.03
N PHE A 25 -3.62 -20.18 -1.24
CA PHE A 25 -4.15 -21.19 -2.16
C PHE A 25 -5.38 -21.94 -1.62
N THR A 26 -5.48 -22.13 -0.32
CA THR A 26 -6.57 -22.91 0.28
C THR A 26 -7.82 -22.10 0.62
N GLY A 27 -7.77 -20.77 0.50
CA GLY A 27 -8.90 -19.88 0.84
C GLY A 27 -9.30 -19.90 2.32
N ARG A 28 -8.54 -20.59 3.16
CA ARG A 28 -8.80 -20.68 4.60
C ARG A 28 -8.25 -19.45 5.30
N GLY A 29 -9.04 -18.36 5.26
CA GLY A 29 -8.82 -17.21 6.12
C GLY A 29 -9.16 -17.56 7.56
N PHE A 30 -8.17 -17.82 8.40
CA PHE A 30 -8.38 -17.90 9.84
C PHE A 30 -8.60 -16.46 10.35
N PHE A 31 -9.82 -16.16 10.72
CA PHE A 31 -10.14 -14.99 11.53
C PHE A 31 -9.61 -15.28 12.94
N VAL A 32 -8.41 -14.79 13.27
CA VAL A 32 -7.97 -14.71 14.66
C VAL A 32 -8.43 -13.34 15.17
N PRO A 33 -9.34 -13.30 16.17
CA PRO A 33 -9.64 -12.05 16.85
C PRO A 33 -8.34 -11.56 17.47
N GLN A 34 -7.90 -10.37 17.09
CA GLN A 34 -6.80 -9.72 17.82
C GLN A 34 -7.34 -9.41 19.21
N SER A 35 -6.88 -10.12 20.23
CA SER A 35 -7.16 -9.85 21.64
C SER A 35 -6.43 -8.56 22.03
N GLY A 36 -7.11 -7.48 21.88
CA GLY A 36 -6.70 -6.13 22.18
C GLY A 36 -7.88 -5.22 21.94
N ALA A 37 -9.01 -5.51 22.62
CA ALA A 37 -10.12 -4.56 22.70
C ALA A 37 -9.59 -3.30 23.40
N ALA A 38 -9.57 -2.19 22.67
CA ALA A 38 -9.42 -0.90 23.30
C ALA A 38 -10.56 -0.73 24.34
N PRO A 39 -10.28 -0.16 25.52
CA PRO A 39 -11.32 0.07 26.51
C PRO A 39 -12.42 0.93 25.91
N PRO A 40 -13.68 0.73 26.32
CA PRO A 40 -14.78 1.55 25.85
C PRO A 40 -14.50 3.01 26.22
N ILE A 41 -14.57 3.89 25.23
CA ILE A 41 -14.53 5.32 25.46
C ILE A 41 -15.83 5.66 26.18
N GLU A 42 -15.73 6.10 27.45
CA GLU A 42 -16.87 6.63 28.19
C GLU A 42 -17.48 7.81 27.42
N THR A 43 -18.73 7.64 27.03
CA THR A 43 -19.56 8.69 26.42
C THR A 43 -20.07 9.65 27.47
N SER A 44 -19.19 10.48 28.02
CA SER A 44 -19.60 11.65 28.83
C SER A 44 -18.79 12.86 28.36
N GLU A 45 -19.51 13.83 27.85
CA GLU A 45 -19.12 15.14 27.34
C GLU A 45 -18.90 15.26 25.81
N VAL A 46 -19.96 15.05 25.04
CA VAL A 46 -20.10 15.80 23.79
C VAL A 46 -20.96 17.02 24.07
N ALA A 47 -20.32 18.09 24.57
CA ALA A 47 -20.92 19.39 24.60
C ALA A 47 -21.22 19.82 23.15
N SER A 48 -22.47 20.21 22.94
CA SER A 48 -23.03 20.74 21.71
C SER A 48 -22.22 21.93 21.18
N VAL A 49 -21.28 21.64 20.26
CA VAL A 49 -20.73 22.65 19.35
C VAL A 49 -21.63 22.68 18.13
N SER A 50 -22.54 23.62 18.07
CA SER A 50 -23.29 23.95 16.85
C SER A 50 -22.29 24.52 15.84
N ILE A 51 -21.78 23.68 14.94
CA ILE A 51 -21.07 24.17 13.78
C ILE A 51 -22.12 24.66 12.78
N ASN A 52 -22.22 25.99 12.63
CA ASN A 52 -22.87 26.58 11.47
C ASN A 52 -22.15 26.09 10.20
N ILE A 53 -22.76 25.13 9.52
CA ILE A 53 -22.36 24.78 8.16
C ILE A 53 -22.93 25.88 7.27
N ASP A 54 -22.12 26.91 7.05
CA ASP A 54 -22.35 27.85 5.95
C ASP A 54 -22.20 27.04 4.66
N SER A 55 -23.32 26.84 3.98
CA SER A 55 -23.43 26.15 2.70
C SER A 55 -22.97 27.04 1.54
N GLY A 56 -21.77 27.58 1.64
CA GLY A 56 -21.00 28.12 0.55
C GLY A 56 -20.39 26.96 -0.24
N GLN A 57 -21.12 26.37 -1.17
CA GLN A 57 -20.52 25.58 -2.24
C GLN A 57 -19.70 26.53 -3.11
N GLU A 58 -18.44 26.76 -2.73
CA GLU A 58 -17.45 27.18 -3.71
C GLU A 58 -17.24 25.97 -4.65
N HIS A 59 -17.81 26.08 -5.84
CA HIS A 59 -17.35 25.35 -7.01
C HIS A 59 -15.93 25.84 -7.31
N GLY A 60 -14.94 25.38 -6.53
CA GLY A 60 -13.57 25.44 -6.94
C GLY A 60 -13.43 24.59 -8.19
N ASP A 61 -12.83 25.15 -9.24
CA ASP A 61 -12.58 24.47 -10.50
C ASP A 61 -11.96 23.10 -10.21
N GLU A 62 -12.53 22.01 -10.74
CA GLU A 62 -12.05 20.64 -10.57
C GLU A 62 -10.56 20.46 -10.94
N HIS A 63 -10.00 21.42 -11.69
CA HIS A 63 -8.61 21.46 -12.09
C HIS A 63 -7.63 21.80 -10.97
N ASP A 64 -8.03 22.53 -9.94
CA ASP A 64 -7.13 22.97 -8.84
C ASP A 64 -6.83 21.86 -7.84
N ASP A 65 -7.54 20.73 -7.88
CA ASP A 65 -7.34 19.61 -6.95
C ASP A 65 -6.33 18.58 -7.47
N VAL A 66 -5.83 18.70 -8.70
CA VAL A 66 -4.85 17.76 -9.27
C VAL A 66 -3.44 18.08 -8.80
N MET A 67 -2.74 17.07 -8.24
CA MET A 67 -1.35 17.19 -7.78
C MET A 67 -0.36 17.01 -8.94
N TYR A 68 -0.19 18.03 -9.77
CA TYR A 68 0.73 18.01 -10.91
C TYR A 68 2.16 17.52 -10.58
N PRO A 69 2.77 17.86 -9.44
CA PRO A 69 4.09 17.34 -9.08
C PRO A 69 4.17 15.82 -8.97
N GLN A 70 3.05 15.14 -8.68
CA GLN A 70 3.01 13.67 -8.61
C GLN A 70 2.72 13.02 -9.96
N VAL A 71 2.09 13.73 -10.88
CA VAL A 71 1.82 13.25 -12.25
C VAL A 71 3.13 13.16 -13.06
N LEU A 72 4.03 14.12 -12.88
CA LEU A 72 5.28 14.17 -13.65
C LEU A 72 6.18 12.93 -13.43
N PRO A 73 6.50 12.48 -12.21
CA PRO A 73 7.26 11.24 -12.01
C PRO A 73 6.58 10.02 -12.63
N PHE A 74 5.25 9.95 -12.57
CA PHE A 74 4.50 8.86 -13.19
C PHE A 74 4.71 8.82 -14.71
N ILE A 75 4.59 9.97 -15.39
CA ILE A 75 4.83 10.09 -16.83
C ILE A 75 6.28 9.75 -17.16
N LEU A 76 7.26 10.27 -16.40
CA LEU A 76 8.68 10.04 -16.63
C LEU A 76 9.07 8.56 -16.51
N VAL A 77 8.51 7.82 -15.54
CA VAL A 77 8.75 6.38 -15.41
C VAL A 77 8.22 5.63 -16.63
N HIS A 78 7.02 5.96 -17.11
CA HIS A 78 6.47 5.33 -18.31
C HIS A 78 7.25 5.68 -19.56
N ALA A 79 7.66 6.94 -19.71
CA ALA A 79 8.56 7.36 -20.80
C ALA A 79 9.91 6.62 -20.74
N GLY A 80 10.47 6.43 -19.55
CA GLY A 80 11.67 5.61 -19.33
C GLY A 80 11.49 4.16 -19.77
N CYS A 81 10.35 3.53 -19.48
CA CYS A 81 10.03 2.18 -19.96
C CYS A 81 9.99 2.10 -21.50
N VAL A 82 9.42 3.12 -22.15
CA VAL A 82 9.41 3.21 -23.62
C VAL A 82 10.85 3.42 -24.15
N ALA A 83 11.63 4.30 -23.51
CA ALA A 83 13.01 4.56 -23.88
C ALA A 83 13.92 3.32 -23.76
N ALA A 84 13.58 2.37 -22.90
CA ALA A 84 14.32 1.12 -22.77
C ALA A 84 14.37 0.29 -24.07
N ILE A 85 13.45 0.51 -25.00
CA ILE A 85 13.45 -0.14 -26.32
C ILE A 85 14.73 0.20 -27.11
N TRP A 86 15.26 1.41 -26.93
CA TRP A 86 16.47 1.86 -27.63
C TRP A 86 17.78 1.49 -26.92
N SER A 87 17.74 1.19 -25.62
CA SER A 87 18.94 0.78 -24.87
C SER A 87 19.33 -0.70 -25.12
N GLY A 88 18.46 -1.46 -25.76
CA GLY A 88 18.61 -2.89 -25.93
C GLY A 88 18.12 -3.69 -24.72
N VAL A 89 17.87 -4.97 -24.92
CA VAL A 89 17.32 -5.87 -23.91
C VAL A 89 18.24 -7.06 -23.72
N SER A 90 18.72 -7.27 -22.49
CA SER A 90 19.49 -8.47 -22.12
C SER A 90 18.62 -9.51 -21.42
N TRP A 91 19.00 -10.78 -21.47
CA TRP A 91 18.29 -11.85 -20.75
C TRP A 91 18.32 -11.64 -19.24
N GLN A 92 19.39 -11.07 -18.69
CA GLN A 92 19.48 -10.72 -17.28
C GLN A 92 18.42 -9.68 -16.91
N ALA A 93 18.28 -8.63 -17.72
CA ALA A 93 17.28 -7.58 -17.48
C ALA A 93 15.85 -8.14 -17.54
N VAL A 94 15.55 -9.01 -18.51
CA VAL A 94 14.23 -9.67 -18.61
C VAL A 94 13.97 -10.55 -17.40
N THR A 95 14.95 -11.33 -16.97
CA THR A 95 14.82 -12.22 -15.81
C THR A 95 14.59 -11.42 -14.53
N ILE A 96 15.38 -10.36 -14.30
CA ILE A 96 15.22 -9.47 -13.13
C ILE A 96 13.82 -8.83 -13.16
N CYS A 97 13.41 -8.32 -14.32
CA CYS A 97 12.08 -7.72 -14.48
C CYS A 97 10.96 -8.72 -14.14
N ALA A 98 11.02 -9.95 -14.66
CA ALA A 98 10.04 -10.99 -14.39
C ALA A 98 10.01 -11.36 -12.90
N VAL A 99 11.16 -11.58 -12.27
CA VAL A 99 11.26 -11.92 -10.85
C VAL A 99 10.70 -10.78 -9.99
N LEU A 100 11.09 -9.54 -10.26
CA LEU A 100 10.60 -8.38 -9.53
C LEU A 100 9.10 -8.13 -9.75
N TYR A 101 8.58 -8.39 -10.93
CA TYR A 101 7.15 -8.31 -11.20
C TYR A 101 6.38 -9.28 -10.30
N TRP A 102 6.73 -10.57 -10.31
CA TRP A 102 6.04 -11.57 -9.51
C TRP A 102 6.18 -11.32 -8.00
N LEU A 103 7.39 -10.94 -7.55
CA LEU A 103 7.64 -10.63 -6.15
C LEU A 103 6.78 -9.46 -5.65
N ARG A 104 6.68 -8.38 -6.43
CA ARG A 104 5.86 -7.22 -6.07
C ARG A 104 4.35 -7.50 -6.18
N MET A 105 3.94 -8.26 -7.20
CA MET A 105 2.54 -8.71 -7.31
C MET A 105 2.15 -9.58 -6.11
N PHE A 106 3.02 -10.48 -5.67
CA PHE A 106 2.82 -11.24 -4.44
C PHE A 106 2.72 -10.31 -3.23
N ALA A 107 3.64 -9.37 -3.07
CA ALA A 107 3.65 -8.45 -1.92
C ALA A 107 2.42 -7.54 -1.88
N ILE A 108 1.92 -7.06 -3.01
CA ILE A 108 0.68 -6.29 -3.09
C ILE A 108 -0.53 -7.17 -2.77
N THR A 109 -0.62 -8.35 -3.38
CA THR A 109 -1.80 -9.22 -3.23
C THR A 109 -1.86 -9.87 -1.85
N ALA A 110 -0.76 -10.49 -1.41
CA ALA A 110 -0.69 -11.14 -0.10
C ALA A 110 -0.50 -10.10 1.02
N GLY A 111 0.33 -9.07 0.81
CA GLY A 111 0.59 -8.01 1.78
C GLY A 111 -0.52 -6.96 1.80
N TYR A 112 -0.45 -5.97 0.93
CA TYR A 112 -1.37 -4.82 0.96
C TYR A 112 -2.83 -5.23 1.00
N HIS A 113 -3.25 -6.09 0.08
CA HIS A 113 -4.64 -6.50 -0.02
C HIS A 113 -5.04 -7.45 1.11
N ARG A 114 -4.49 -8.68 1.18
CA ARG A 114 -4.99 -9.71 2.08
C ARG A 114 -4.57 -9.51 3.53
N TYR A 115 -3.31 -9.15 3.80
CA TYR A 115 -2.82 -9.01 5.16
C TYR A 115 -3.23 -7.68 5.79
N PHE A 116 -2.81 -6.56 5.20
CA PHE A 116 -2.99 -5.24 5.81
C PHE A 116 -4.43 -4.73 5.70
N SER A 117 -5.12 -4.99 4.59
CA SER A 117 -6.49 -4.49 4.43
C SER A 117 -7.52 -5.45 4.98
N HIS A 118 -7.47 -6.73 4.60
CA HIS A 118 -8.49 -7.73 4.97
C HIS A 118 -8.16 -8.52 6.23
N ARG A 119 -6.93 -8.42 6.79
CA ARG A 119 -6.51 -9.18 7.98
C ARG A 119 -6.76 -10.69 7.81
N ALA A 120 -6.57 -11.21 6.59
CA ALA A 120 -6.97 -12.56 6.21
C ALA A 120 -6.12 -13.67 6.87
N TYR A 121 -4.95 -13.33 7.41
CA TYR A 121 -4.05 -14.24 8.10
C TYR A 121 -3.17 -13.50 9.10
N ALA A 122 -2.51 -14.23 10.00
CA ALA A 122 -1.54 -13.70 10.95
C ALA A 122 -0.12 -14.10 10.54
N THR A 123 0.85 -13.24 10.85
CA THR A 123 2.28 -13.50 10.58
C THR A 123 3.15 -12.88 11.66
N SER A 124 4.47 -13.15 11.60
CA SER A 124 5.43 -12.51 12.51
C SER A 124 5.60 -11.03 12.20
N ARG A 125 5.99 -10.24 13.19
CA ARG A 125 6.23 -8.81 13.05
C ARG A 125 7.33 -8.50 12.03
N VAL A 126 8.35 -9.36 11.95
CA VAL A 126 9.42 -9.24 10.96
C VAL A 126 8.88 -9.45 9.55
N PHE A 127 8.09 -10.51 9.35
CA PHE A 127 7.51 -10.78 8.03
C PHE A 127 6.48 -9.73 7.62
N GLN A 128 5.71 -9.18 8.57
CA GLN A 128 4.85 -8.01 8.35
C GLN A 128 5.64 -6.84 7.77
N PHE A 129 6.80 -6.51 8.37
CA PHE A 129 7.64 -5.42 7.86
C PHE A 129 8.18 -5.72 6.46
N ILE A 130 8.63 -6.96 6.20
CA ILE A 130 9.11 -7.38 4.88
C ILE A 130 8.00 -7.25 3.82
N LEU A 131 6.78 -7.70 4.12
CA LEU A 131 5.64 -7.56 3.21
C LEU A 131 5.33 -6.07 2.93
N ALA A 132 5.34 -5.23 3.97
CA ALA A 132 5.12 -3.80 3.81
C ALA A 132 6.19 -3.16 2.93
N PHE A 133 7.47 -3.44 3.20
CA PHE A 133 8.61 -2.90 2.46
C PHE A 133 8.58 -3.32 0.98
N LEU A 134 8.36 -4.60 0.71
CA LEU A 134 8.29 -5.13 -0.64
C LEU A 134 7.09 -4.56 -1.42
N ALA A 135 5.92 -4.49 -0.80
CA ALA A 135 4.74 -3.93 -1.45
C ALA A 135 4.94 -2.42 -1.73
N GLN A 136 5.48 -1.68 -0.77
CA GLN A 136 5.76 -0.24 -0.92
C GLN A 136 6.83 0.05 -1.97
N SER A 137 7.73 -0.90 -2.27
CA SER A 137 8.68 -0.78 -3.38
C SER A 137 8.02 -0.66 -4.75
N SER A 138 6.73 -0.93 -4.85
CA SER A 138 5.92 -0.71 -6.07
C SER A 138 5.52 0.75 -6.28
N ALA A 139 5.90 1.65 -5.37
CA ALA A 139 5.58 3.08 -5.42
C ALA A 139 4.06 3.39 -5.45
N GLN A 140 3.25 2.53 -4.84
CA GLN A 140 1.79 2.69 -4.73
C GLN A 140 1.39 3.26 -3.36
N LYS A 141 2.03 4.32 -2.91
CA LYS A 141 1.83 4.90 -1.59
C LYS A 141 2.24 3.97 -0.43
N SER A 142 2.10 4.44 0.81
CA SER A 142 2.42 3.64 1.99
C SER A 142 1.39 2.55 2.28
N VAL A 143 1.79 1.55 3.07
CA VAL A 143 0.90 0.47 3.52
C VAL A 143 -0.32 0.99 4.28
N LEU A 144 -0.17 2.06 5.10
CA LEU A 144 -1.26 2.63 5.87
C LEU A 144 -2.26 3.36 4.95
N TRP A 145 -1.75 4.13 4.00
CA TRP A 145 -2.59 4.81 3.02
C TRP A 145 -3.39 3.80 2.21
N TRP A 146 -2.71 2.80 1.68
CA TRP A 146 -3.33 1.77 0.83
C TRP A 146 -4.41 1.01 1.58
N ALA A 147 -4.12 0.56 2.81
CA ALA A 147 -5.09 -0.15 3.63
C ALA A 147 -6.30 0.72 4.01
N ALA A 148 -6.08 2.01 4.35
CA ALA A 148 -7.15 2.93 4.68
C ALA A 148 -8.10 3.16 3.50
N LYS A 149 -7.55 3.40 2.30
CA LYS A 149 -8.36 3.59 1.07
C LYS A 149 -9.08 2.31 0.68
N HIS A 150 -8.42 1.15 0.76
CA HIS A 150 -9.02 -0.13 0.39
C HIS A 150 -10.15 -0.56 1.35
N ARG A 151 -9.96 -0.37 2.67
CA ARG A 151 -11.04 -0.61 3.66
C ARG A 151 -12.22 0.32 3.42
N HIS A 152 -11.96 1.60 3.08
CA HIS A 152 -13.00 2.55 2.72
C HIS A 152 -13.77 2.12 1.46
N HIS A 153 -13.05 1.72 0.42
CA HIS A 153 -13.66 1.20 -0.81
C HIS A 153 -14.62 0.03 -0.53
N HIS A 154 -14.20 -0.96 0.27
CA HIS A 154 -15.06 -2.09 0.62
C HIS A 154 -16.32 -1.70 1.40
N LEU A 155 -16.24 -0.67 2.25
CA LEU A 155 -17.41 -0.16 2.99
C LEU A 155 -18.41 0.58 2.08
N HIS A 156 -17.93 1.20 1.01
CA HIS A 156 -18.71 2.10 0.15
C HIS A 156 -18.74 1.67 -1.32
N SER A 157 -18.39 0.41 -1.61
CA SER A 157 -18.28 -0.10 -2.98
C SER A 157 -19.53 0.22 -3.79
N ASP A 158 -19.32 0.79 -5.00
CA ASP A 158 -20.37 1.21 -5.94
C ASP A 158 -21.35 2.27 -5.43
N THR A 159 -21.04 2.95 -4.35
CA THR A 159 -21.79 4.14 -3.91
C THR A 159 -21.10 5.44 -4.38
N ALA A 160 -21.76 6.58 -4.20
CA ALA A 160 -21.19 7.90 -4.49
C ALA A 160 -19.96 8.24 -3.60
N GLN A 161 -19.82 7.58 -2.45
CA GLN A 161 -18.70 7.75 -1.51
C GLN A 161 -17.48 6.90 -1.87
N ASP A 162 -17.62 5.96 -2.81
CA ASP A 162 -16.50 5.17 -3.32
C ASP A 162 -15.54 6.07 -4.10
N VAL A 163 -14.28 6.12 -3.67
CA VAL A 163 -13.28 7.03 -4.25
C VAL A 163 -12.98 6.73 -5.72
N HIS A 164 -13.17 5.50 -6.16
CA HIS A 164 -12.82 5.06 -7.51
C HIS A 164 -13.86 4.14 -8.17
N SER A 165 -15.15 4.34 -7.87
CA SER A 165 -16.21 3.60 -8.56
C SER A 165 -16.32 4.04 -10.02
N PRO A 166 -16.11 3.15 -11.00
CA PRO A 166 -16.25 3.48 -12.41
C PRO A 166 -17.70 3.81 -12.78
N ARG A 167 -18.67 3.35 -12.00
CA ARG A 167 -20.09 3.62 -12.17
C ARG A 167 -20.43 5.09 -11.93
N HIS A 168 -19.78 5.73 -10.97
CA HIS A 168 -20.05 7.11 -10.57
C HIS A 168 -19.04 8.11 -11.14
N LYS A 169 -17.79 7.69 -11.34
CA LYS A 169 -16.67 8.58 -11.70
C LYS A 169 -16.13 8.35 -13.11
N GLY A 170 -16.60 7.32 -13.80
CA GLY A 170 -16.09 6.92 -15.11
C GLY A 170 -14.79 6.11 -15.04
N PHE A 171 -14.47 5.42 -16.14
CA PHE A 171 -13.37 4.45 -16.17
C PHE A 171 -11.99 5.08 -15.95
N LEU A 172 -11.65 6.13 -16.68
CA LEU A 172 -10.30 6.74 -16.61
C LEU A 172 -10.00 7.31 -15.25
N TYR A 173 -10.96 7.99 -14.64
CA TYR A 173 -10.80 8.50 -13.27
C TYR A 173 -10.62 7.35 -12.28
N SER A 174 -11.48 6.36 -12.32
CA SER A 174 -11.49 5.26 -11.35
C SER A 174 -10.29 4.34 -11.51
N HIS A 175 -9.76 4.18 -12.73
CA HIS A 175 -8.60 3.35 -12.99
C HIS A 175 -7.29 4.02 -12.59
N LEU A 176 -7.13 5.30 -12.88
CA LEU A 176 -5.86 6.00 -12.72
C LEU A 176 -6.01 7.41 -12.13
N GLY A 177 -6.97 8.19 -12.62
CA GLY A 177 -7.05 9.63 -12.31
C GLY A 177 -7.12 9.93 -10.82
N TRP A 178 -7.92 9.20 -10.05
CA TRP A 178 -8.21 9.46 -8.65
C TRP A 178 -6.97 9.57 -7.75
N ILE A 179 -5.88 8.86 -8.07
CA ILE A 179 -4.64 8.88 -7.26
C ILE A 179 -3.89 10.20 -7.33
N PHE A 180 -4.20 11.05 -8.30
CA PHE A 180 -3.56 12.36 -8.50
C PHE A 180 -4.35 13.51 -7.88
N TYR A 181 -5.50 13.25 -7.26
CA TYR A 181 -6.28 14.29 -6.61
C TYR A 181 -5.87 14.45 -5.15
N ARG A 182 -5.69 15.71 -4.72
CA ARG A 182 -5.23 16.08 -3.36
C ARG A 182 -6.14 15.53 -2.27
N GLN A 183 -7.45 15.54 -2.48
CA GLN A 183 -8.44 14.98 -1.55
C GLN A 183 -8.19 13.50 -1.20
N HIS A 184 -7.50 12.76 -2.07
CA HIS A 184 -7.19 11.34 -1.86
C HIS A 184 -5.79 11.11 -1.30
N ASP A 185 -4.96 12.14 -1.18
CA ASP A 185 -3.58 12.04 -0.72
C ASP A 185 -3.47 11.71 0.78
N ALA A 186 -4.32 12.33 1.60
CA ALA A 186 -4.31 12.14 3.04
C ALA A 186 -4.66 10.70 3.45
N THR A 187 -3.95 10.22 4.49
CA THR A 187 -4.19 8.91 5.10
C THR A 187 -5.09 9.07 6.33
N ASP A 188 -6.23 8.40 6.32
CA ASP A 188 -7.09 8.30 7.49
C ASP A 188 -6.52 7.24 8.46
N LEU A 189 -5.68 7.69 9.40
CA LEU A 189 -5.05 6.82 10.39
C LEU A 189 -6.04 6.18 11.38
N VAL A 190 -7.23 6.75 11.53
CA VAL A 190 -8.28 6.18 12.42
C VAL A 190 -8.78 4.85 11.83
N LYS A 191 -8.96 4.78 10.52
CA LYS A 191 -9.39 3.54 9.82
C LYS A 191 -8.37 2.41 9.87
N VAL A 192 -7.12 2.74 10.17
CA VAL A 192 -5.98 1.81 10.23
C VAL A 192 -5.22 1.93 11.55
N SER A 193 -5.88 2.31 12.63
CA SER A 193 -5.27 2.49 13.96
C SER A 193 -4.56 1.23 14.45
N ASP A 194 -5.06 0.05 14.08
CA ASP A 194 -4.41 -1.24 14.31
C ASP A 194 -3.01 -1.34 13.67
N LEU A 195 -2.84 -0.81 12.46
CA LEU A 195 -1.56 -0.79 11.74
C LEU A 195 -0.69 0.40 12.20
N ALA A 196 -1.31 1.54 12.47
CA ALA A 196 -0.62 2.74 12.93
C ALA A 196 0.04 2.57 14.32
N SER A 197 -0.38 1.57 15.09
CA SER A 197 0.24 1.21 16.37
C SER A 197 1.65 0.61 16.23
N TYR A 198 2.05 0.20 15.02
CA TYR A 198 3.38 -0.37 14.75
C TYR A 198 4.35 0.74 14.32
N PRO A 199 5.38 1.07 15.14
CA PRO A 199 6.33 2.15 14.83
C PRO A 199 7.04 1.98 13.48
N GLU A 200 7.37 0.74 13.10
CA GLU A 200 8.03 0.43 11.83
C GLU A 200 7.14 0.69 10.62
N LEU A 201 5.83 0.47 10.72
CA LEU A 201 4.88 0.80 9.65
C LEU A 201 4.67 2.31 9.55
N MET A 202 4.65 3.01 10.68
CA MET A 202 4.63 4.47 10.73
C MET A 202 5.93 5.08 10.17
N TRP A 203 7.07 4.44 10.42
CA TRP A 203 8.34 4.84 9.82
C TRP A 203 8.31 4.70 8.28
N LEU A 204 7.86 3.55 7.77
CA LEU A 204 7.66 3.35 6.33
C LEU A 204 6.64 4.34 5.75
N HIS A 205 5.58 4.66 6.49
CA HIS A 205 4.60 5.64 6.05
C HIS A 205 5.20 7.04 5.85
N LYS A 206 6.09 7.46 6.75
CA LYS A 206 6.80 8.76 6.63
C LYS A 206 7.83 8.76 5.50
N LEU A 207 8.44 7.62 5.22
CA LEU A 207 9.46 7.44 4.17
C LEU A 207 8.88 6.67 2.97
N GLU A 208 7.79 7.18 2.45
CA GLU A 208 6.94 6.49 1.47
C GLU A 208 7.71 5.95 0.25
N LEU A 209 8.61 6.71 -0.31
CA LEU A 209 9.36 6.34 -1.52
C LEU A 209 10.68 5.60 -1.23
N LEU A 210 11.10 5.50 0.02
CA LEU A 210 12.37 4.86 0.39
C LEU A 210 12.49 3.42 -0.16
N PRO A 211 11.49 2.53 -0.02
CA PRO A 211 11.60 1.17 -0.56
C PRO A 211 11.76 1.12 -2.08
N ALA A 212 11.13 2.04 -2.80
CA ALA A 212 11.27 2.14 -4.25
C ALA A 212 12.68 2.60 -4.65
N PHE A 213 13.26 3.58 -3.96
CA PHE A 213 14.63 4.03 -4.20
C PHE A 213 15.66 2.96 -3.82
N VAL A 214 15.45 2.23 -2.73
CA VAL A 214 16.33 1.09 -2.37
C VAL A 214 16.29 0.03 -3.46
N LEU A 215 15.11 -0.33 -3.96
CA LEU A 215 14.99 -1.29 -5.05
C LEU A 215 15.69 -0.80 -6.34
N ALA A 216 15.47 0.46 -6.71
CA ALA A 216 16.12 1.06 -7.88
C ALA A 216 17.66 1.04 -7.75
N GLY A 217 18.19 1.38 -6.57
CA GLY A 217 19.62 1.30 -6.27
C GLY A 217 20.17 -0.12 -6.37
N LEU A 218 19.46 -1.12 -5.85
CA LEU A 218 19.84 -2.52 -5.97
C LEU A 218 19.85 -2.99 -7.45
N CYS A 219 18.82 -2.62 -8.21
CA CYS A 219 18.77 -2.93 -9.64
C CYS A 219 19.94 -2.29 -10.39
N PHE A 220 20.27 -1.03 -10.08
CA PHE A 220 21.42 -0.34 -10.67
C PHE A 220 22.74 -1.05 -10.34
N LEU A 221 22.96 -1.45 -9.09
CA LEU A 221 24.17 -2.18 -8.67
C LEU A 221 24.30 -3.56 -9.32
N ILE A 222 23.19 -4.24 -9.61
CA ILE A 222 23.20 -5.58 -10.20
C ILE A 222 23.35 -5.51 -11.73
N ALA A 223 22.71 -4.54 -12.37
CA ALA A 223 22.61 -4.45 -13.83
C ALA A 223 23.47 -3.33 -14.44
N GLY A 224 24.03 -2.47 -13.62
CA GLY A 224 24.83 -1.31 -14.05
C GLY A 224 26.30 -1.60 -14.32
N TRP A 225 26.70 -2.89 -14.27
CA TRP A 225 28.07 -3.32 -14.55
C TRP A 225 28.14 -4.25 -15.77
#